data_184bfc9ff55947f118cab38cd09f590e
#
_entry.id   184bfc9ff55947f118cab38cd09f590e
#
_cell.length_a   1.000
_cell.length_b   1.000
_cell.length_c   1.000
_cell.angle_alpha   90.00
_cell.angle_beta   90.00
_cell.angle_gamma   90.00
#
_symmetry.space_group_name_H-M   'P 1'
#
loop_
_entity.id
_entity.type
_entity.pdbx_description
1 polymer ?
#
loop_
_entity_poly.entity_id
_entity_poly.type
_entity_poly.pdbx_seq_one_letter_code
_entity_poly.pdbx_strand_id
1 'polypeptide(L)'
;MNPAVIVLVGMPASGKSRVGRELAAALGVQHRDSDSLIESSQGRSIPEIFANDGEDVFRAIEEEVIVQALELPGVLSLGGGALISARTRERLRDRCVIYIEAELSELLRRAAGSARPLLAGNGEERLKELWEQRKDYFHEVASITVQTNAGPSQEVVQQILDALGEKTVVRTIPVEVDQPYDVVIGRDFPITTLTEKLRSNATKILILCAPPLHSYALSIAHKLQAQGYMAITHVLPDGEDAKTIENLSDLWDLAGRERIGRADCVVAIGGGATTDVGGFLAASWLRGIDFITVPTTLLGMVDASVGGKTGINTAVGKNLVGAFHSPRRVIVDLDHLKTLSKHDYRAGLGEVVKCGFIADPRILEIIESDPEAIFDPSSEVIAELIERSIAVKARVVSMDLHESGPREFLNYGHTLAHAIEKLEHFDFRHGEAVAIGCVFAAHLAHQRGLLSEEDVRRHEHDFACLGLPTHYQDASIEDLLNVMLSDKKVRAGVLRFVLLDGIANPATLPITPDEVRACADSMGMKR
;
A
#
# COMPACT_ATOMS: atom_id res chain seq x y z
N MET A 1 0.61 12.96 8.69
CA MET A 1 2.06 13.18 8.91
C MET A 1 2.50 14.37 8.08
N ASN A 2 3.31 15.29 8.63
CA ASN A 2 3.92 16.31 7.79
C ASN A 2 4.71 15.60 6.68
N PRO A 3 4.60 16.02 5.41
CA PRO A 3 5.39 15.45 4.34
C PRO A 3 6.88 15.52 4.72
N ALA A 4 7.58 14.40 4.61
CA ALA A 4 8.96 14.29 5.06
C ALA A 4 9.86 15.30 4.34
N VAL A 5 10.76 15.93 5.09
CA VAL A 5 11.80 16.76 4.50
C VAL A 5 12.92 15.87 3.94
N ILE A 6 13.31 16.09 2.70
CA ILE A 6 14.51 15.49 2.10
C ILE A 6 15.66 16.49 2.27
N VAL A 7 16.74 16.06 2.92
CA VAL A 7 17.89 16.93 3.22
C VAL A 7 19.05 16.59 2.31
N LEU A 8 19.58 17.59 1.60
CA LEU A 8 20.77 17.43 0.77
C LEU A 8 22.00 17.97 1.52
N VAL A 9 23.01 17.12 1.66
CA VAL A 9 24.31 17.46 2.27
C VAL A 9 25.46 17.20 1.31
N GLY A 10 26.61 17.82 1.56
CA GLY A 10 27.81 17.62 0.74
C GLY A 10 28.75 18.81 0.81
N MET A 11 29.93 18.67 0.21
CA MET A 11 30.96 19.69 0.17
C MET A 11 30.54 20.98 -0.56
N PRO A 12 31.17 22.13 -0.28
CA PRO A 12 31.08 23.29 -1.17
C PRO A 12 31.46 22.89 -2.61
N ALA A 13 30.76 23.45 -3.59
CA ALA A 13 30.89 23.11 -5.01
C ALA A 13 30.44 21.73 -5.46
N SER A 14 29.83 20.89 -4.59
CA SER A 14 29.21 19.59 -4.98
C SER A 14 27.96 19.73 -5.85
N GLY A 15 27.35 20.94 -5.93
CA GLY A 15 26.15 21.17 -6.74
C GLY A 15 24.82 21.01 -6.01
N LYS A 16 24.80 20.83 -4.68
CA LYS A 16 23.62 20.61 -3.83
C LYS A 16 22.42 21.51 -4.14
N SER A 17 22.66 22.85 -4.15
CA SER A 17 21.55 23.81 -4.34
C SER A 17 20.94 23.76 -5.74
N ARG A 18 21.71 23.34 -6.76
CA ARG A 18 21.20 23.10 -8.11
C ARG A 18 20.40 21.81 -8.17
N VAL A 19 20.99 20.71 -7.70
CA VAL A 19 20.34 19.40 -7.60
C VAL A 19 19.08 19.51 -6.76
N GLY A 20 19.13 20.25 -5.63
CA GLY A 20 17.97 20.46 -4.76
C GLY A 20 16.80 21.15 -5.44
N ARG A 21 17.06 22.16 -6.27
CA ARG A 21 15.99 22.84 -7.05
C ARG A 21 15.38 21.92 -8.10
N GLU A 22 16.23 21.19 -8.83
CA GLU A 22 15.78 20.27 -9.88
C GLU A 22 15.02 19.07 -9.27
N LEU A 23 15.51 18.53 -8.14
CA LEU A 23 14.82 17.45 -7.39
C LEU A 23 13.48 17.92 -6.85
N ALA A 24 13.42 19.12 -6.24
CA ALA A 24 12.18 19.68 -5.73
C ALA A 24 11.15 19.91 -6.85
N ALA A 25 11.60 20.36 -8.03
CA ALA A 25 10.73 20.51 -9.20
C ALA A 25 10.22 19.13 -9.70
N ALA A 26 11.07 18.10 -9.74
CA ALA A 26 10.68 16.75 -10.13
C ALA A 26 9.68 16.10 -9.14
N LEU A 27 9.82 16.40 -7.84
CA LEU A 27 8.92 15.91 -6.78
C LEU A 27 7.67 16.79 -6.58
N GLY A 28 7.57 17.95 -7.25
CA GLY A 28 6.45 18.89 -7.07
C GLY A 28 6.40 19.56 -5.69
N VAL A 29 7.55 19.73 -5.02
CA VAL A 29 7.67 20.30 -3.67
C VAL A 29 8.54 21.57 -3.64
N GLN A 30 8.51 22.31 -2.52
CA GLN A 30 9.38 23.48 -2.36
C GLN A 30 10.84 23.10 -2.11
N HIS A 31 11.78 23.85 -2.73
CA HIS A 31 13.18 23.86 -2.39
C HIS A 31 13.52 25.00 -1.41
N ARG A 32 14.34 24.71 -0.41
CA ARG A 32 14.92 25.66 0.53
C ARG A 32 16.42 25.46 0.60
N ASP A 33 17.15 26.53 0.81
CA ASP A 33 18.61 26.51 1.00
C ASP A 33 18.93 27.18 2.32
N SER A 34 19.64 26.50 3.22
CA SER A 34 19.91 27.02 4.57
C SER A 34 20.67 28.32 4.56
N ASP A 35 21.60 28.50 3.62
CA ASP A 35 22.40 29.73 3.49
C ASP A 35 21.46 30.91 3.16
N SER A 36 20.53 30.72 2.20
CA SER A 36 19.53 31.73 1.85
C SER A 36 18.55 32.03 2.99
N LEU A 37 18.15 31.03 3.76
CA LEU A 37 17.29 31.21 4.92
C LEU A 37 17.96 32.02 6.02
N ILE A 38 19.26 31.79 6.27
CA ILE A 38 20.07 32.57 7.23
C ILE A 38 20.13 34.04 6.79
N GLU A 39 20.52 34.30 5.55
CA GLU A 39 20.59 35.67 5.03
C GLU A 39 19.24 36.40 5.10
N SER A 40 18.15 35.71 4.75
CA SER A 40 16.81 36.25 4.83
C SER A 40 16.38 36.55 6.27
N SER A 41 16.70 35.70 7.23
CA SER A 41 16.33 35.87 8.64
C SER A 41 17.12 36.98 9.32
N GLN A 42 18.39 37.19 8.92
CA GLN A 42 19.30 38.19 9.53
C GLN A 42 19.31 39.52 8.79
N GLY A 43 18.74 39.58 7.56
CA GLY A 43 18.79 40.78 6.72
C GLY A 43 20.20 41.23 6.33
N ARG A 44 21.18 40.30 6.43
CA ARG A 44 22.62 40.51 6.15
C ARG A 44 23.19 39.30 5.43
N SER A 45 24.24 39.52 4.63
CA SER A 45 24.92 38.40 3.98
C SER A 45 25.76 37.57 4.97
N ILE A 46 25.98 36.30 4.65
CA ILE A 46 26.80 35.40 5.47
C ILE A 46 28.21 35.99 5.69
N PRO A 47 28.93 36.55 4.66
CA PRO A 47 30.21 37.22 4.90
C PRO A 47 30.16 38.38 5.91
N GLU A 48 29.08 39.16 5.92
CA GLU A 48 28.88 40.23 6.89
C GLU A 48 28.69 39.73 8.31
N ILE A 49 27.95 38.61 8.48
CA ILE A 49 27.78 37.97 9.79
C ILE A 49 29.12 37.46 10.32
N PHE A 50 29.90 36.77 9.47
CA PHE A 50 31.26 36.33 9.85
C PHE A 50 32.18 37.48 10.23
N ALA A 51 32.14 38.56 9.47
CA ALA A 51 33.03 39.72 9.70
C ALA A 51 32.67 40.49 10.97
N ASN A 52 31.38 40.64 11.30
CA ASN A 52 30.91 41.45 12.38
C ASN A 52 30.70 40.70 13.69
N ASP A 53 30.21 39.43 13.60
CA ASP A 53 29.74 38.68 14.77
C ASP A 53 30.62 37.43 15.04
N GLY A 54 31.43 37.00 14.08
CA GLY A 54 32.31 35.84 14.21
C GLY A 54 31.67 34.48 13.88
N GLU A 55 32.49 33.43 13.84
CA GLU A 55 32.02 32.08 13.43
C GLU A 55 31.09 31.45 14.44
N ASP A 56 31.31 31.61 15.74
CA ASP A 56 30.48 31.00 16.80
C ASP A 56 29.03 31.50 16.75
N VAL A 57 28.85 32.80 16.52
CA VAL A 57 27.51 33.40 16.39
C VAL A 57 26.83 32.91 15.09
N PHE A 58 27.58 32.85 13.99
CA PHE A 58 27.05 32.30 12.75
C PHE A 58 26.56 30.85 12.94
N ARG A 59 27.36 30.00 13.62
CA ARG A 59 27.00 28.59 13.86
C ARG A 59 25.75 28.44 14.71
N ALA A 60 25.57 29.30 15.72
CA ALA A 60 24.34 29.30 16.52
C ALA A 60 23.10 29.67 15.68
N ILE A 61 23.21 30.67 14.81
CA ILE A 61 22.15 31.06 13.88
C ILE A 61 21.86 29.95 12.87
N GLU A 62 22.90 29.35 12.27
CA GLU A 62 22.78 28.26 11.30
C GLU A 62 22.02 27.08 11.91
N GLU A 63 22.37 26.68 13.14
CA GLU A 63 21.72 25.58 13.85
C GLU A 63 20.23 25.85 14.10
N GLU A 64 19.86 27.05 14.55
CA GLU A 64 18.49 27.42 14.81
C GLU A 64 17.64 27.45 13.53
N VAL A 65 18.16 28.03 12.45
CA VAL A 65 17.50 28.07 11.14
C VAL A 65 17.29 26.68 10.57
N ILE A 66 18.27 25.78 10.70
CA ILE A 66 18.16 24.40 10.26
C ILE A 66 17.06 23.67 11.04
N VAL A 67 16.99 23.82 12.37
CA VAL A 67 15.95 23.18 13.20
C VAL A 67 14.56 23.60 12.73
N GLN A 68 14.34 24.90 12.47
CA GLN A 68 13.05 25.39 11.96
C GLN A 68 12.75 24.87 10.54
N ALA A 69 13.76 24.83 9.65
CA ALA A 69 13.60 24.37 8.29
C ALA A 69 13.30 22.87 8.18
N LEU A 70 13.78 22.06 9.14
CA LEU A 70 13.53 20.61 9.20
C LEU A 70 12.06 20.26 9.52
N GLU A 71 11.29 21.19 10.07
CA GLU A 71 9.87 20.98 10.35
C GLU A 71 8.97 21.29 9.13
N LEU A 72 9.54 21.80 8.06
CA LEU A 72 8.81 22.17 6.85
C LEU A 72 9.00 21.13 5.74
N PRO A 73 7.92 20.71 5.04
CA PRO A 73 8.02 19.71 3.98
C PRO A 73 8.80 20.23 2.76
N GLY A 74 9.44 19.32 2.02
CA GLY A 74 10.12 19.64 0.76
C GLY A 74 11.59 19.25 0.73
N VAL A 75 12.39 19.87 -0.14
CA VAL A 75 13.83 19.63 -0.26
C VAL A 75 14.60 20.76 0.43
N LEU A 76 15.47 20.41 1.38
CA LEU A 76 16.33 21.33 2.12
C LEU A 76 17.80 21.08 1.78
N SER A 77 18.48 22.05 1.16
CA SER A 77 19.93 22.00 0.95
C SER A 77 20.64 22.66 2.12
N LEU A 78 21.57 21.93 2.78
CA LEU A 78 22.34 22.47 3.89
C LEU A 78 23.65 23.08 3.42
N GLY A 79 24.10 24.15 4.10
CA GLY A 79 25.41 24.74 3.94
C GLY A 79 26.53 23.72 4.17
N GLY A 80 27.67 23.85 3.46
CA GLY A 80 28.74 22.85 3.52
C GLY A 80 29.44 22.71 4.89
N GLY A 81 29.16 23.59 5.84
CA GLY A 81 29.65 23.57 7.21
C GLY A 81 28.63 23.14 8.27
N ALA A 82 27.37 22.98 7.90
CA ALA A 82 26.29 22.72 8.84
C ALA A 82 26.47 21.44 9.69
N LEU A 83 27.16 20.42 9.16
CA LEU A 83 27.42 19.17 9.87
C LEU A 83 28.58 19.24 10.87
N ILE A 84 29.27 20.37 11.03
CA ILE A 84 30.24 20.57 12.11
C ILE A 84 29.51 20.49 13.46
N SER A 85 28.29 21.02 13.54
CA SER A 85 27.45 20.91 14.74
C SER A 85 27.01 19.46 14.98
N ALA A 86 27.41 18.90 16.12
CA ALA A 86 26.97 17.58 16.57
C ALA A 86 25.43 17.53 16.77
N ARG A 87 24.83 18.65 17.20
CA ARG A 87 23.39 18.77 17.40
C ARG A 87 22.64 18.74 16.07
N THR A 88 23.17 19.36 15.02
CA THR A 88 22.61 19.23 13.67
C THR A 88 22.67 17.79 13.19
N ARG A 89 23.80 17.07 13.37
CA ARG A 89 23.91 15.66 13.01
C ARG A 89 22.93 14.78 13.75
N GLU A 90 22.74 14.99 15.05
CA GLU A 90 21.74 14.28 15.86
C GLU A 90 20.30 14.44 15.33
N ARG A 91 19.92 15.67 14.91
CA ARG A 91 18.60 15.98 14.34
C ARG A 91 18.36 15.35 12.97
N LEU A 92 19.43 14.93 12.30
CA LEU A 92 19.38 14.33 10.96
C LEU A 92 19.29 12.80 10.99
N ARG A 93 19.54 12.12 12.12
CA ARG A 93 19.63 10.65 12.22
C ARG A 93 18.40 9.90 11.67
N ASP A 94 17.20 10.43 11.95
CA ASP A 94 15.94 9.80 11.55
C ASP A 94 15.30 10.48 10.34
N ARG A 95 16.09 11.24 9.56
CA ARG A 95 15.62 11.98 8.37
C ARG A 95 16.16 11.35 7.10
N CYS A 96 15.47 11.60 5.98
CA CYS A 96 15.99 11.25 4.66
C CYS A 96 17.12 12.21 4.27
N VAL A 97 18.36 11.81 4.48
CA VAL A 97 19.57 12.63 4.18
C VAL A 97 20.28 12.05 2.98
N ILE A 98 20.44 12.86 1.94
CA ILE A 98 21.12 12.49 0.70
C ILE A 98 22.47 13.20 0.65
N TYR A 99 23.53 12.44 0.64
CA TYR A 99 24.88 12.95 0.45
C TYR A 99 25.21 13.05 -1.04
N ILE A 100 25.41 14.29 -1.51
CA ILE A 100 25.89 14.57 -2.87
C ILE A 100 27.42 14.52 -2.82
N GLU A 101 27.95 13.33 -3.09
CA GLU A 101 29.39 13.06 -3.06
C GLU A 101 30.04 13.43 -4.38
N ALA A 102 31.20 14.11 -4.33
CA ALA A 102 32.00 14.40 -5.47
C ALA A 102 33.48 14.11 -5.15
N GLU A 103 34.22 13.58 -6.10
CA GLU A 103 35.65 13.42 -5.95
C GLU A 103 36.34 14.79 -5.76
N LEU A 104 37.39 14.80 -4.96
CA LEU A 104 38.14 16.01 -4.65
C LEU A 104 38.64 16.74 -5.92
N SER A 105 39.07 15.97 -6.92
CA SER A 105 39.48 16.47 -8.25
C SER A 105 38.38 17.27 -8.95
N GLU A 106 37.14 16.77 -8.87
CA GLU A 106 35.98 17.41 -9.47
C GLU A 106 35.53 18.65 -8.67
N LEU A 107 35.59 18.59 -7.34
CA LEU A 107 35.32 19.74 -6.48
C LEU A 107 36.29 20.89 -6.78
N LEU A 108 37.60 20.59 -6.94
CA LEU A 108 38.61 21.54 -7.31
C LEU A 108 38.34 22.15 -8.68
N ARG A 109 38.04 21.34 -9.68
CA ARG A 109 37.70 21.79 -11.03
C ARG A 109 36.50 22.74 -11.05
N ARG A 110 35.42 22.43 -10.30
CA ARG A 110 34.21 23.27 -10.18
C ARG A 110 34.48 24.55 -9.40
N ALA A 111 35.33 24.48 -8.41
CA ALA A 111 35.71 25.61 -7.59
C ALA A 111 36.55 26.64 -8.38
N ALA A 112 37.45 26.20 -9.25
CA ALA A 112 38.29 27.08 -10.10
C ALA A 112 37.47 27.94 -11.07
N GLY A 113 36.22 27.52 -11.42
CA GLY A 113 35.30 28.27 -12.29
C GLY A 113 34.31 29.17 -11.56
N SER A 114 34.38 29.30 -10.22
CA SER A 114 33.39 30.04 -9.43
C SER A 114 33.99 31.25 -8.70
N ALA A 115 33.29 32.40 -8.74
CA ALA A 115 33.65 33.65 -8.02
C ALA A 115 33.32 33.60 -6.51
N ARG A 116 33.55 32.47 -5.81
CA ARG A 116 33.23 32.34 -4.38
C ARG A 116 34.34 32.84 -3.47
N PRO A 117 34.08 33.68 -2.45
CA PRO A 117 35.05 34.30 -1.55
C PRO A 117 35.90 33.30 -0.74
N LEU A 118 35.37 32.10 -0.44
CA LEU A 118 36.06 31.03 0.31
C LEU A 118 37.28 30.41 -0.42
N LEU A 119 37.49 30.73 -1.70
CA LEU A 119 38.50 30.15 -2.56
C LEU A 119 39.51 31.23 -3.07
N ALA A 120 39.45 32.44 -2.53
CA ALA A 120 40.45 33.48 -2.84
C ALA A 120 41.77 33.15 -2.16
N GLY A 121 42.87 33.09 -2.91
CA GLY A 121 44.19 32.72 -2.42
C GLY A 121 44.49 31.22 -2.53
N ASN A 122 44.88 30.56 -1.43
CA ASN A 122 45.20 29.11 -1.36
C ASN A 122 43.92 28.22 -1.37
N GLY A 123 42.97 28.49 -2.25
CA GLY A 123 41.66 27.84 -2.28
C GLY A 123 41.69 26.32 -2.46
N GLU A 124 42.71 25.80 -3.15
CA GLU A 124 42.88 24.36 -3.35
C GLU A 124 43.29 23.65 -2.04
N GLU A 125 44.25 24.17 -1.31
CA GLU A 125 44.68 23.61 -0.02
C GLU A 125 43.55 23.69 1.00
N ARG A 126 42.84 24.82 1.02
CA ARG A 126 41.71 25.01 1.91
C ARG A 126 40.58 24.03 1.64
N LEU A 127 40.26 23.72 0.39
CA LEU A 127 39.24 22.75 0.04
C LEU A 127 39.65 21.32 0.42
N LYS A 128 40.93 20.95 0.29
CA LYS A 128 41.48 19.68 0.74
C LYS A 128 41.34 19.51 2.26
N GLU A 129 41.74 20.55 3.02
CA GLU A 129 41.59 20.55 4.48
C GLU A 129 40.14 20.38 4.91
N LEU A 130 39.19 21.11 4.29
CA LEU A 130 37.77 21.01 4.57
C LEU A 130 37.21 19.65 4.21
N TRP A 131 37.69 19.03 3.13
CA TRP A 131 37.25 17.70 2.71
C TRP A 131 37.69 16.64 3.73
N GLU A 132 38.97 16.65 4.14
CA GLU A 132 39.48 15.71 5.16
C GLU A 132 38.80 15.86 6.51
N GLN A 133 38.43 17.09 6.91
CA GLN A 133 37.74 17.34 8.19
C GLN A 133 36.26 16.94 8.20
N ARG A 134 35.59 16.91 7.02
CA ARG A 134 34.10 16.85 6.97
C ARG A 134 33.55 15.62 6.28
N LYS A 135 34.35 14.88 5.49
CA LYS A 135 33.87 13.70 4.74
C LYS A 135 33.16 12.68 5.64
N ASP A 136 33.70 12.44 6.84
CA ASP A 136 33.14 11.46 7.76
C ASP A 136 31.77 11.90 8.32
N TYR A 137 31.55 13.21 8.51
CA TYR A 137 30.27 13.74 8.97
C TYR A 137 29.15 13.57 7.92
N PHE A 138 29.49 13.64 6.62
CA PHE A 138 28.51 13.40 5.57
C PHE A 138 28.09 11.93 5.55
N HIS A 139 29.05 11.01 5.68
CA HIS A 139 28.76 9.58 5.76
C HIS A 139 28.00 9.18 7.04
N GLU A 140 28.28 9.85 8.17
CA GLU A 140 27.59 9.61 9.45
C GLU A 140 26.07 9.80 9.35
N VAL A 141 25.63 10.83 8.62
CA VAL A 141 24.21 11.20 8.57
C VAL A 141 23.50 10.73 7.31
N ALA A 142 24.22 10.33 6.26
CA ALA A 142 23.64 9.98 4.98
C ALA A 142 22.84 8.68 5.05
N SER A 143 21.58 8.74 4.62
CA SER A 143 20.78 7.55 4.36
C SER A 143 20.91 7.08 2.89
N ILE A 144 21.28 7.99 1.99
CA ILE A 144 21.54 7.75 0.57
C ILE A 144 22.80 8.52 0.18
N THR A 145 23.72 7.88 -0.57
CA THR A 145 24.88 8.56 -1.16
C THR A 145 24.81 8.47 -2.67
N VAL A 146 24.90 9.62 -3.35
CA VAL A 146 24.87 9.72 -4.81
C VAL A 146 26.13 10.40 -5.31
N GLN A 147 26.81 9.74 -6.26
CA GLN A 147 28.03 10.27 -6.85
C GLN A 147 27.71 11.34 -7.90
N THR A 148 28.35 12.49 -7.81
CA THR A 148 28.25 13.55 -8.82
C THR A 148 29.53 13.65 -9.62
N ASN A 149 29.51 13.06 -10.80
CA ASN A 149 30.62 13.13 -11.75
C ASN A 149 30.48 14.35 -12.70
N ALA A 150 31.26 14.43 -13.78
CA ALA A 150 31.23 15.54 -14.74
C ALA A 150 29.93 15.65 -15.59
N GLY A 151 28.92 14.83 -15.31
CA GLY A 151 27.63 14.79 -16.03
C GLY A 151 26.67 15.90 -15.65
N PRO A 152 25.53 16.00 -16.36
CA PRO A 152 24.48 16.96 -16.07
C PRO A 152 23.79 16.66 -14.72
N SER A 153 23.32 17.70 -14.02
CA SER A 153 22.62 17.56 -12.73
C SER A 153 21.36 16.68 -12.81
N GLN A 154 20.75 16.57 -13.98
CA GLN A 154 19.59 15.70 -14.22
C GLN A 154 19.91 14.22 -14.01
N GLU A 155 21.11 13.75 -14.33
CA GLU A 155 21.53 12.37 -14.03
C GLU A 155 21.64 12.14 -12.53
N VAL A 156 22.14 13.11 -11.78
CA VAL A 156 22.21 13.06 -10.31
C VAL A 156 20.79 13.05 -9.71
N VAL A 157 19.89 13.87 -10.24
CA VAL A 157 18.49 13.89 -9.82
C VAL A 157 17.83 12.54 -10.10
N GLN A 158 18.07 11.93 -11.27
CA GLN A 158 17.53 10.62 -11.60
C GLN A 158 18.07 9.54 -10.65
N GLN A 159 19.38 9.51 -10.36
CA GLN A 159 19.96 8.60 -9.38
C GLN A 159 19.32 8.77 -7.97
N ILE A 160 19.02 10.01 -7.57
CA ILE A 160 18.31 10.28 -6.30
C ILE A 160 16.90 9.74 -6.36
N LEU A 161 16.15 10.00 -7.44
CA LEU A 161 14.78 9.50 -7.61
C LEU A 161 14.74 7.97 -7.61
N ASP A 162 15.70 7.35 -8.28
CA ASP A 162 15.84 5.89 -8.30
C ASP A 162 16.16 5.36 -6.89
N ALA A 163 17.10 5.97 -6.17
CA ALA A 163 17.45 5.57 -4.81
C ALA A 163 16.35 5.87 -3.77
N LEU A 164 15.56 6.92 -3.98
CA LEU A 164 14.35 7.18 -3.18
C LEU A 164 13.25 6.18 -3.53
N GLY A 165 13.18 5.73 -4.78
CA GLY A 165 12.28 4.69 -5.27
C GLY A 165 12.71 3.28 -4.83
N GLU A 166 14.01 2.99 -4.69
CA GLU A 166 14.54 1.72 -4.20
C GLU A 166 14.17 1.43 -2.73
N LYS A 167 13.80 2.44 -1.94
CA LYS A 167 13.15 2.23 -0.63
C LYS A 167 11.71 1.74 -0.74
N THR A 168 11.10 1.87 -1.90
CA THR A 168 9.86 1.21 -2.26
C THR A 168 10.24 -0.18 -2.74
N VAL A 169 10.32 -1.18 -1.85
CA VAL A 169 10.45 -2.57 -2.27
C VAL A 169 9.16 -2.91 -3.03
N VAL A 170 9.22 -2.77 -4.35
CA VAL A 170 8.09 -3.09 -5.21
C VAL A 170 8.17 -4.57 -5.55
N ARG A 171 7.31 -5.35 -4.92
CA ARG A 171 7.04 -6.72 -5.31
C ARG A 171 5.96 -6.70 -6.39
N THR A 172 6.15 -7.42 -7.47
CA THR A 172 5.18 -7.45 -8.57
C THR A 172 4.69 -8.88 -8.80
N ILE A 173 3.38 -9.08 -8.75
CA ILE A 173 2.74 -10.37 -8.98
C ILE A 173 1.89 -10.25 -10.26
N PRO A 174 2.22 -11.00 -11.32
CA PRO A 174 1.40 -11.03 -12.52
C PRO A 174 0.12 -11.85 -12.28
N VAL A 175 -0.97 -11.42 -12.93
CA VAL A 175 -2.24 -12.14 -12.97
C VAL A 175 -2.55 -12.42 -14.44
N GLU A 176 -2.36 -13.67 -14.85
CA GLU A 176 -2.45 -14.12 -16.24
C GLU A 176 -3.90 -14.52 -16.56
N VAL A 177 -4.65 -13.59 -17.10
CA VAL A 177 -6.06 -13.73 -17.51
C VAL A 177 -6.23 -13.16 -18.91
N ASP A 178 -7.45 -13.18 -19.51
CA ASP A 178 -7.70 -12.66 -20.86
C ASP A 178 -7.21 -11.20 -21.04
N GLN A 179 -7.33 -10.39 -20.01
CA GLN A 179 -6.72 -9.06 -19.92
C GLN A 179 -5.70 -9.08 -18.78
N PRO A 180 -4.43 -9.42 -19.05
CA PRO A 180 -3.41 -9.56 -18.03
C PRO A 180 -3.15 -8.23 -17.31
N TYR A 181 -2.89 -8.33 -16.01
CA TYR A 181 -2.54 -7.19 -15.17
C TYR A 181 -1.53 -7.57 -14.10
N ASP A 182 -1.02 -6.59 -13.40
CA ASP A 182 -0.10 -6.81 -12.28
C ASP A 182 -0.66 -6.26 -10.96
N VAL A 183 -0.25 -6.90 -9.87
CA VAL A 183 -0.40 -6.39 -8.52
C VAL A 183 0.98 -5.94 -8.06
N VAL A 184 1.12 -4.65 -7.76
CA VAL A 184 2.36 -4.09 -7.20
C VAL A 184 2.18 -3.84 -5.72
N ILE A 185 3.14 -4.29 -4.91
CA ILE A 185 3.10 -4.24 -3.45
C ILE A 185 4.32 -3.47 -2.97
N GLY A 186 4.13 -2.45 -2.16
CA GLY A 186 5.22 -1.62 -1.65
C GLY A 186 4.73 -0.52 -0.74
N ARG A 187 5.53 0.55 -0.61
CA ARG A 187 5.23 1.72 0.22
C ARG A 187 5.58 2.99 -0.53
N ASP A 188 4.85 4.09 -0.27
CA ASP A 188 5.12 5.41 -0.83
C ASP A 188 5.34 5.41 -2.36
N PHE A 189 4.38 4.85 -3.08
CA PHE A 189 4.46 4.71 -4.54
C PHE A 189 4.57 6.05 -5.26
N PRO A 190 5.49 6.20 -6.21
CA PRO A 190 5.52 7.33 -7.11
C PRO A 190 4.26 7.34 -7.98
N ILE A 191 3.82 8.52 -8.39
CA ILE A 191 2.62 8.65 -9.25
C ILE A 191 2.77 7.93 -10.59
N THR A 192 3.99 7.71 -11.05
CA THR A 192 4.33 6.95 -12.25
C THR A 192 3.80 5.51 -12.19
N THR A 193 3.77 4.90 -11.00
CA THR A 193 3.18 3.56 -10.80
C THR A 193 1.73 3.47 -11.32
N LEU A 194 0.98 4.56 -11.21
CA LEU A 194 -0.37 4.66 -11.76
C LEU A 194 -0.33 5.05 -13.24
N THR A 195 0.43 6.09 -13.60
CA THR A 195 0.37 6.69 -14.94
C THR A 195 0.97 5.82 -16.03
N GLU A 196 1.92 4.93 -15.73
CA GLU A 196 2.46 3.92 -16.65
C GLU A 196 1.40 2.97 -17.24
N LYS A 197 0.27 2.79 -16.55
CA LYS A 197 -0.82 1.91 -16.98
C LYS A 197 -1.96 2.63 -17.69
N LEU A 198 -1.88 3.96 -17.78
CA LEU A 198 -2.85 4.74 -18.54
C LEU A 198 -2.59 4.59 -20.05
N ARG A 199 -3.64 4.69 -20.84
CA ARG A 199 -3.50 4.76 -22.29
C ARG A 199 -2.79 6.05 -22.69
N SER A 200 -2.00 6.00 -23.74
CA SER A 200 -1.24 7.16 -24.24
C SER A 200 -2.12 8.36 -24.64
N ASN A 201 -3.39 8.11 -24.92
CA ASN A 201 -4.40 9.13 -25.27
C ASN A 201 -5.42 9.38 -24.14
N ALA A 202 -5.16 8.88 -22.91
CA ALA A 202 -5.95 9.21 -21.74
C ALA A 202 -5.76 10.69 -21.39
N THR A 203 -6.83 11.38 -21.09
CA THR A 203 -6.82 12.80 -20.72
C THR A 203 -7.47 13.05 -19.38
N LYS A 204 -8.37 12.16 -18.96
CA LYS A 204 -9.15 12.30 -17.73
C LYS A 204 -9.03 11.07 -16.86
N ILE A 205 -9.04 11.31 -15.54
CA ILE A 205 -8.99 10.27 -14.54
C ILE A 205 -10.07 10.56 -13.50
N LEU A 206 -11.03 9.63 -13.40
CA LEU A 206 -12.07 9.71 -12.36
C LEU A 206 -11.63 8.93 -11.14
N ILE A 207 -11.34 9.63 -10.04
CA ILE A 207 -10.90 9.04 -8.77
C ILE A 207 -12.11 8.89 -7.86
N LEU A 208 -12.43 7.66 -7.50
CA LEU A 208 -13.44 7.32 -6.50
C LEU A 208 -12.74 6.97 -5.19
N CYS A 209 -13.18 7.53 -4.07
CA CYS A 209 -12.58 7.23 -2.79
C CYS A 209 -13.61 7.08 -1.66
N ALA A 210 -13.26 6.29 -0.64
CA ALA A 210 -14.00 6.26 0.61
C ALA A 210 -13.80 7.58 1.40
N PRO A 211 -14.75 7.98 2.26
CA PRO A 211 -14.72 9.28 2.94
C PRO A 211 -13.42 9.57 3.71
N PRO A 212 -12.82 8.63 4.48
CA PRO A 212 -11.59 8.89 5.21
C PRO A 212 -10.37 9.14 4.31
N LEU A 213 -10.46 8.76 3.02
CA LEU A 213 -9.35 8.82 2.05
C LEU A 213 -9.42 10.05 1.14
N HIS A 214 -10.38 10.96 1.35
CA HIS A 214 -10.58 12.12 0.49
C HIS A 214 -9.32 12.98 0.34
N SER A 215 -8.64 13.28 1.46
CA SER A 215 -7.39 14.06 1.42
C SER A 215 -6.28 13.36 0.63
N TYR A 216 -6.17 12.04 0.76
CA TYR A 216 -5.21 11.24 -0.01
C TYR A 216 -5.57 11.26 -1.51
N ALA A 217 -6.85 11.06 -1.85
CA ALA A 217 -7.33 11.12 -3.23
C ALA A 217 -7.07 12.49 -3.87
N LEU A 218 -7.26 13.59 -3.14
CA LEU A 218 -6.92 14.94 -3.60
C LEU A 218 -5.41 15.10 -3.86
N SER A 219 -4.55 14.51 -3.02
CA SER A 219 -3.10 14.55 -3.25
C SER A 219 -2.70 13.82 -4.53
N ILE A 220 -3.32 12.67 -4.80
CA ILE A 220 -3.14 11.93 -6.08
C ILE A 220 -3.65 12.77 -7.25
N ALA A 221 -4.83 13.41 -7.12
CA ALA A 221 -5.37 14.27 -8.17
C ALA A 221 -4.42 15.44 -8.52
N HIS A 222 -3.85 16.10 -7.52
CA HIS A 222 -2.86 17.17 -7.74
C HIS A 222 -1.59 16.66 -8.45
N LYS A 223 -1.08 15.48 -8.07
CA LYS A 223 0.08 14.86 -8.74
C LYS A 223 -0.23 14.54 -10.21
N LEU A 224 -1.43 14.04 -10.50
CA LEU A 224 -1.89 13.77 -11.88
C LEU A 224 -2.07 15.05 -12.69
N GLN A 225 -2.63 16.10 -12.09
CA GLN A 225 -2.77 17.42 -12.73
C GLN A 225 -1.42 18.02 -13.08
N ALA A 226 -0.42 17.86 -12.22
CA ALA A 226 0.96 18.29 -12.51
C ALA A 226 1.58 17.57 -13.72
N GLN A 227 1.08 16.36 -14.07
CA GLN A 227 1.46 15.61 -15.27
C GLN A 227 0.56 15.89 -16.49
N GLY A 228 -0.40 16.83 -16.37
CA GLY A 228 -1.26 17.25 -17.46
C GLY A 228 -2.58 16.51 -17.60
N TYR A 229 -2.93 15.61 -16.67
CA TYR A 229 -4.23 14.94 -16.67
C TYR A 229 -5.30 15.81 -16.00
N MET A 230 -6.55 15.71 -16.46
CA MET A 230 -7.71 16.23 -15.74
C MET A 230 -8.17 15.17 -14.73
N ALA A 231 -7.81 15.34 -13.45
CA ALA A 231 -8.21 14.45 -12.37
C ALA A 231 -9.46 15.00 -11.67
N ILE A 232 -10.50 14.16 -11.58
CA ILE A 232 -11.79 14.45 -10.96
C ILE A 232 -11.95 13.51 -9.76
N THR A 233 -12.14 14.05 -8.56
CA THR A 233 -12.32 13.26 -7.35
C THR A 233 -13.76 13.24 -6.91
N HIS A 234 -14.29 12.06 -6.59
CA HIS A 234 -15.62 11.86 -6.04
C HIS A 234 -15.56 10.97 -4.79
N VAL A 235 -16.24 11.40 -3.73
CA VAL A 235 -16.32 10.64 -2.47
C VAL A 235 -17.58 9.78 -2.49
N LEU A 236 -17.41 8.47 -2.32
CA LEU A 236 -18.50 7.51 -2.20
C LEU A 236 -19.08 7.52 -0.78
N PRO A 237 -20.30 7.01 -0.57
CA PRO A 237 -20.75 6.60 0.75
C PRO A 237 -19.78 5.59 1.39
N ASP A 238 -19.80 5.50 2.73
CA ASP A 238 -18.86 4.63 3.44
C ASP A 238 -19.27 3.15 3.34
N GLY A 239 -18.27 2.28 3.24
CA GLY A 239 -18.43 0.84 3.27
C GLY A 239 -19.45 0.29 2.27
N GLU A 240 -20.29 -0.64 2.71
CA GLU A 240 -21.30 -1.31 1.87
C GLU A 240 -22.41 -0.38 1.37
N ASP A 241 -22.64 0.77 2.01
CA ASP A 241 -23.61 1.77 1.55
C ASP A 241 -23.25 2.34 0.17
N ALA A 242 -21.98 2.23 -0.24
CA ALA A 242 -21.55 2.57 -1.60
C ALA A 242 -22.13 1.62 -2.66
N LYS A 243 -22.43 0.36 -2.30
CA LYS A 243 -22.76 -0.72 -3.26
C LYS A 243 -24.23 -0.76 -3.64
N THR A 244 -24.82 0.38 -3.98
CA THR A 244 -26.23 0.50 -4.38
C THR A 244 -26.40 0.90 -5.84
N ILE A 245 -27.56 0.60 -6.41
CA ILE A 245 -27.89 0.99 -7.78
C ILE A 245 -28.03 2.52 -7.92
N GLU A 246 -28.50 3.18 -6.87
CA GLU A 246 -28.66 4.62 -6.81
C GLU A 246 -27.30 5.32 -6.95
N ASN A 247 -26.33 4.90 -6.12
CA ASN A 247 -24.96 5.43 -6.21
C ASN A 247 -24.32 5.15 -7.57
N LEU A 248 -24.51 3.96 -8.13
CA LEU A 248 -23.98 3.62 -9.45
C LEU A 248 -24.61 4.49 -10.53
N SER A 249 -25.93 4.78 -10.45
CA SER A 249 -26.62 5.69 -11.36
C SER A 249 -26.03 7.11 -11.30
N ASP A 250 -25.79 7.63 -10.10
CA ASP A 250 -25.17 8.93 -9.90
C ASP A 250 -23.75 9.00 -10.45
N LEU A 251 -23.00 7.89 -10.36
CA LEU A 251 -21.66 7.76 -10.95
C LEU A 251 -21.69 7.75 -12.48
N TRP A 252 -22.68 7.11 -13.11
CA TRP A 252 -22.85 7.19 -14.57
C TRP A 252 -23.17 8.61 -15.01
N ASP A 253 -24.03 9.31 -14.29
CA ASP A 253 -24.37 10.72 -14.56
C ASP A 253 -23.14 11.62 -14.36
N LEU A 254 -22.34 11.37 -13.33
CA LEU A 254 -21.06 12.07 -13.12
C LEU A 254 -20.12 11.84 -14.29
N ALA A 255 -19.89 10.58 -14.68
CA ALA A 255 -19.04 10.24 -15.81
C ALA A 255 -19.50 10.89 -17.11
N GLY A 256 -20.83 11.01 -17.30
CA GLY A 256 -21.43 11.72 -18.43
C GLY A 256 -21.19 13.23 -18.39
N ARG A 257 -21.47 13.88 -17.27
CA ARG A 257 -21.23 15.32 -17.08
C ARG A 257 -19.76 15.69 -17.29
N GLU A 258 -18.87 14.89 -16.73
CA GLU A 258 -17.42 15.08 -16.85
C GLU A 258 -16.87 14.61 -18.20
N ARG A 259 -17.70 14.01 -19.05
CA ARG A 259 -17.31 13.51 -20.39
C ARG A 259 -16.14 12.54 -20.32
N ILE A 260 -16.20 11.57 -19.39
CA ILE A 260 -15.23 10.49 -19.31
C ILE A 260 -15.32 9.64 -20.58
N GLY A 261 -14.22 9.56 -21.32
CA GLY A 261 -14.14 8.87 -22.60
C GLY A 261 -13.62 7.43 -22.50
N ARG A 262 -13.60 6.73 -23.62
CA ARG A 262 -13.15 5.31 -23.68
C ARG A 262 -11.66 5.10 -23.39
N ALA A 263 -10.84 6.13 -23.56
CA ALA A 263 -9.42 6.09 -23.28
C ALA A 263 -9.07 6.49 -21.84
N ASP A 264 -10.05 7.10 -21.14
CA ASP A 264 -9.87 7.57 -19.79
C ASP A 264 -9.94 6.40 -18.77
N CYS A 265 -9.63 6.68 -17.52
CA CYS A 265 -9.46 5.66 -16.49
C CYS A 265 -10.26 6.00 -15.23
N VAL A 266 -10.85 4.98 -14.61
CA VAL A 266 -11.36 5.04 -13.23
C VAL A 266 -10.26 4.57 -12.28
N VAL A 267 -10.04 5.31 -11.19
CA VAL A 267 -9.14 4.91 -10.10
C VAL A 267 -9.98 4.78 -8.83
N ALA A 268 -10.05 3.58 -8.25
CA ALA A 268 -10.80 3.33 -7.02
C ALA A 268 -9.84 3.19 -5.83
N ILE A 269 -9.98 4.07 -4.83
CA ILE A 269 -9.12 4.15 -3.63
C ILE A 269 -9.97 3.87 -2.39
N GLY A 270 -9.84 2.67 -1.81
CA GLY A 270 -10.66 2.30 -0.65
C GLY A 270 -10.64 0.82 -0.32
N GLY A 271 -11.55 0.39 0.54
CA GLY A 271 -11.79 -1.02 0.84
C GLY A 271 -12.50 -1.75 -0.32
N GLY A 272 -12.86 -3.02 -0.08
CA GLY A 272 -13.51 -3.88 -1.07
C GLY A 272 -14.77 -3.27 -1.70
N ALA A 273 -15.62 -2.59 -0.92
CA ALA A 273 -16.82 -1.95 -1.45
C ALA A 273 -16.50 -0.87 -2.49
N THR A 274 -15.50 -0.01 -2.23
CA THR A 274 -15.05 1.02 -3.16
C THR A 274 -14.47 0.42 -4.43
N THR A 275 -13.66 -0.63 -4.30
CA THR A 275 -13.04 -1.30 -5.47
C THR A 275 -14.08 -2.01 -6.33
N ASP A 276 -15.09 -2.64 -5.71
CA ASP A 276 -16.19 -3.30 -6.42
C ASP A 276 -17.05 -2.32 -7.22
N VAL A 277 -17.48 -1.21 -6.60
CA VAL A 277 -18.30 -0.17 -7.25
C VAL A 277 -17.51 0.52 -8.36
N GLY A 278 -16.24 0.89 -8.09
CA GLY A 278 -15.38 1.54 -9.08
C GLY A 278 -15.12 0.66 -10.30
N GLY A 279 -14.87 -0.64 -10.04
CA GLY A 279 -14.71 -1.62 -11.11
C GLY A 279 -16.00 -1.85 -11.91
N PHE A 280 -17.17 -1.86 -11.25
CA PHE A 280 -18.45 -2.02 -11.95
C PHE A 280 -18.87 -0.76 -12.71
N LEU A 281 -18.56 0.42 -12.21
CA LEU A 281 -18.65 1.65 -13.00
C LEU A 281 -17.80 1.52 -14.27
N ALA A 282 -16.54 1.15 -14.14
CA ALA A 282 -15.63 1.00 -15.27
C ALA A 282 -16.11 -0.06 -16.26
N ALA A 283 -16.61 -1.19 -15.78
CA ALA A 283 -17.15 -2.27 -16.62
C ALA A 283 -18.39 -1.86 -17.42
N SER A 284 -19.27 -1.05 -16.83
CA SER A 284 -20.55 -0.68 -17.41
C SER A 284 -20.50 0.60 -18.24
N TRP A 285 -19.65 1.56 -17.90
CA TRP A 285 -19.51 2.83 -18.60
C TRP A 285 -18.94 2.61 -20.00
N LEU A 286 -19.62 3.13 -21.03
CA LEU A 286 -19.26 2.99 -22.46
C LEU A 286 -18.97 1.54 -22.91
N ARG A 287 -19.49 0.54 -22.21
CA ARG A 287 -19.27 -0.92 -22.37
C ARG A 287 -17.86 -1.38 -21.99
N GLY A 288 -17.21 -0.66 -21.08
CA GLY A 288 -15.89 -0.97 -20.52
C GLY A 288 -14.85 0.11 -20.82
N ILE A 289 -14.28 0.66 -19.73
CA ILE A 289 -13.11 1.55 -19.76
C ILE A 289 -12.04 1.01 -18.82
N ASP A 290 -10.84 1.57 -18.88
CA ASP A 290 -9.74 1.16 -18.03
C ASP A 290 -10.01 1.50 -16.55
N PHE A 291 -9.46 0.66 -15.68
CA PHE A 291 -9.67 0.71 -14.24
C PHE A 291 -8.38 0.35 -13.51
N ILE A 292 -8.05 1.11 -12.47
CA ILE A 292 -6.94 0.86 -11.54
C ILE A 292 -7.51 0.88 -10.13
N THR A 293 -7.05 -0.03 -9.27
CA THR A 293 -7.51 -0.08 -7.88
C THR A 293 -6.36 0.08 -6.90
N VAL A 294 -6.62 0.85 -5.84
CA VAL A 294 -5.73 1.08 -4.70
C VAL A 294 -6.46 0.63 -3.44
N PRO A 295 -6.39 -0.69 -3.11
CA PRO A 295 -7.03 -1.21 -1.90
C PRO A 295 -6.34 -0.65 -0.65
N THR A 296 -7.13 -0.19 0.32
CA THR A 296 -6.62 0.44 1.54
C THR A 296 -6.93 -0.35 2.82
N THR A 297 -7.65 -1.46 2.71
CA THR A 297 -7.90 -2.40 3.80
C THR A 297 -7.14 -3.70 3.54
N LEU A 298 -6.73 -4.42 4.58
CA LEU A 298 -6.03 -5.69 4.42
C LEU A 298 -6.88 -6.69 3.61
N LEU A 299 -8.17 -6.82 3.91
CA LEU A 299 -9.10 -7.64 3.13
C LEU A 299 -9.17 -7.21 1.66
N GLY A 300 -9.20 -5.91 1.40
CA GLY A 300 -9.15 -5.36 0.05
C GLY A 300 -7.87 -5.75 -0.69
N MET A 301 -6.72 -5.70 -0.01
CA MET A 301 -5.41 -6.02 -0.56
C MET A 301 -5.28 -7.50 -0.95
N VAL A 302 -5.64 -8.42 -0.04
CA VAL A 302 -5.42 -9.86 -0.22
C VAL A 302 -6.56 -10.57 -0.92
N ASP A 303 -7.76 -9.96 -0.96
CA ASP A 303 -8.94 -10.58 -1.52
C ASP A 303 -9.67 -9.72 -2.56
N ALA A 304 -10.42 -8.70 -2.18
CA ALA A 304 -11.43 -8.08 -3.06
C ALA A 304 -10.85 -7.47 -4.35
N SER A 305 -9.66 -6.86 -4.31
CA SER A 305 -9.06 -6.19 -5.47
C SER A 305 -8.43 -7.13 -6.52
N VAL A 306 -8.27 -8.43 -6.19
CA VAL A 306 -7.64 -9.41 -7.08
C VAL A 306 -8.69 -10.36 -7.65
N GLY A 307 -8.76 -10.48 -8.97
CA GLY A 307 -9.66 -11.43 -9.65
C GLY A 307 -10.82 -10.80 -10.42
N GLY A 308 -10.87 -9.48 -10.52
CA GLY A 308 -11.75 -8.75 -11.42
C GLY A 308 -13.26 -8.90 -11.15
N LYS A 309 -13.65 -9.47 -10.01
CA LYS A 309 -15.07 -9.44 -9.58
C LYS A 309 -15.43 -8.03 -9.20
N THR A 310 -16.45 -7.46 -9.80
CA THR A 310 -16.98 -6.12 -9.52
C THR A 310 -18.49 -6.19 -9.41
N GLY A 311 -19.10 -5.33 -8.60
CA GLY A 311 -20.55 -5.40 -8.48
C GLY A 311 -21.15 -4.55 -7.37
N ILE A 312 -22.47 -4.65 -7.30
CA ILE A 312 -23.31 -3.96 -6.33
C ILE A 312 -24.26 -4.95 -5.62
N ASN A 313 -24.82 -4.49 -4.54
CA ASN A 313 -25.81 -5.21 -3.76
C ASN A 313 -27.23 -4.98 -4.30
N THR A 314 -28.11 -5.89 -3.98
CA THR A 314 -29.55 -5.79 -4.27
C THR A 314 -30.33 -6.04 -2.98
N ALA A 315 -31.63 -5.75 -3.00
CA ALA A 315 -32.49 -6.01 -1.86
C ALA A 315 -32.54 -7.50 -1.44
N VAL A 316 -32.18 -8.42 -2.34
CA VAL A 316 -32.24 -9.88 -2.07
C VAL A 316 -30.87 -10.48 -1.72
N GLY A 317 -29.77 -9.72 -1.84
CA GLY A 317 -28.44 -10.21 -1.45
C GLY A 317 -27.29 -9.35 -1.96
N LYS A 318 -26.11 -9.59 -1.37
CA LYS A 318 -24.86 -8.93 -1.75
C LYS A 318 -24.30 -9.49 -3.06
N ASN A 319 -23.64 -8.63 -3.84
CA ASN A 319 -22.83 -8.98 -5.02
C ASN A 319 -23.56 -9.78 -6.12
N LEU A 320 -24.91 -9.67 -6.20
CA LEU A 320 -25.69 -10.42 -7.19
C LEU A 320 -25.70 -9.78 -8.58
N VAL A 321 -25.37 -8.50 -8.68
CA VAL A 321 -25.27 -7.75 -9.95
C VAL A 321 -23.87 -7.21 -10.09
N GLY A 322 -23.20 -7.60 -11.17
CA GLY A 322 -21.81 -7.20 -11.40
C GLY A 322 -21.26 -7.72 -12.71
N ALA A 323 -19.96 -7.56 -12.87
CA ALA A 323 -19.21 -8.02 -14.04
C ALA A 323 -17.83 -8.53 -13.62
N PHE A 324 -17.26 -9.42 -14.45
CA PHE A 324 -15.83 -9.67 -14.44
C PHE A 324 -15.13 -8.60 -15.27
N HIS A 325 -14.38 -7.72 -14.62
CA HIS A 325 -13.64 -6.64 -15.25
C HIS A 325 -12.26 -6.49 -14.61
N SER A 326 -11.23 -6.95 -15.30
CA SER A 326 -9.86 -6.94 -14.78
C SER A 326 -9.33 -5.50 -14.72
N PRO A 327 -8.68 -5.11 -13.60
CA PRO A 327 -8.01 -3.81 -13.54
C PRO A 327 -6.76 -3.82 -14.43
N ARG A 328 -6.28 -2.63 -14.80
CA ARG A 328 -4.97 -2.48 -15.48
C ARG A 328 -3.81 -2.71 -14.53
N ARG A 329 -4.02 -2.40 -13.24
CA ARG A 329 -3.07 -2.60 -12.13
C ARG A 329 -3.82 -2.55 -10.79
N VAL A 330 -3.34 -3.33 -9.85
CA VAL A 330 -3.67 -3.19 -8.41
C VAL A 330 -2.44 -2.61 -7.72
N ILE A 331 -2.61 -1.50 -6.98
CA ILE A 331 -1.51 -0.84 -6.25
C ILE A 331 -1.76 -1.05 -4.75
N VAL A 332 -1.02 -1.96 -4.15
CA VAL A 332 -1.09 -2.30 -2.72
C VAL A 332 -0.05 -1.47 -1.97
N ASP A 333 -0.47 -0.30 -1.52
CA ASP A 333 0.36 0.54 -0.65
C ASP A 333 0.16 0.14 0.81
N LEU A 334 1.18 -0.52 1.37
CA LEU A 334 1.17 -1.05 2.74
C LEU A 334 1.07 0.06 3.80
N ASP A 335 1.34 1.32 3.44
CA ASP A 335 1.21 2.43 4.38
C ASP A 335 -0.24 2.72 4.77
N HIS A 336 -1.22 2.30 3.98
CA HIS A 336 -2.63 2.36 4.35
C HIS A 336 -2.97 1.51 5.57
N LEU A 337 -2.22 0.44 5.83
CA LEU A 337 -2.44 -0.41 7.01
C LEU A 337 -2.20 0.33 8.33
N LYS A 338 -1.35 1.39 8.34
CA LYS A 338 -1.07 2.20 9.52
C LYS A 338 -2.29 2.96 10.05
N THR A 339 -3.26 3.23 9.18
CA THR A 339 -4.48 3.98 9.51
C THR A 339 -5.71 3.10 9.64
N LEU A 340 -5.57 1.80 9.35
CA LEU A 340 -6.66 0.85 9.45
C LEU A 340 -7.01 0.56 10.91
N SER A 341 -8.30 0.40 11.23
CA SER A 341 -8.73 0.01 12.57
C SER A 341 -8.15 -1.37 12.92
N LYS A 342 -7.83 -1.59 14.20
CA LYS A 342 -7.35 -2.91 14.66
C LYS A 342 -8.34 -4.03 14.34
N HIS A 343 -9.62 -3.73 14.35
CA HIS A 343 -10.68 -4.69 14.07
C HIS A 343 -10.69 -5.08 12.58
N ASP A 344 -10.66 -4.09 11.67
CA ASP A 344 -10.63 -4.36 10.23
C ASP A 344 -9.29 -5.00 9.80
N TYR A 345 -8.21 -4.65 10.49
CA TYR A 345 -6.91 -5.30 10.27
C TYR A 345 -6.97 -6.80 10.60
N ARG A 346 -7.47 -7.15 11.81
CA ARG A 346 -7.66 -8.54 12.23
C ARG A 346 -8.59 -9.31 11.30
N ALA A 347 -9.72 -8.72 10.95
CA ALA A 347 -10.66 -9.34 10.03
C ALA A 347 -9.99 -9.70 8.69
N GLY A 348 -9.12 -8.82 8.15
CA GLY A 348 -8.37 -9.13 6.93
C GLY A 348 -7.41 -10.31 7.07
N LEU A 349 -6.89 -10.60 8.26
CA LEU A 349 -6.03 -11.74 8.51
C LEU A 349 -6.74 -13.09 8.34
N GLY A 350 -8.07 -13.14 8.48
CA GLY A 350 -8.84 -14.35 8.22
C GLY A 350 -8.60 -14.93 6.82
N GLU A 351 -8.54 -14.06 5.81
CA GLU A 351 -8.24 -14.45 4.43
C GLU A 351 -6.77 -14.84 4.24
N VAL A 352 -5.85 -14.21 4.96
CA VAL A 352 -4.42 -14.56 4.93
C VAL A 352 -4.22 -15.98 5.46
N VAL A 353 -4.75 -16.30 6.63
CA VAL A 353 -4.67 -17.65 7.23
C VAL A 353 -5.31 -18.69 6.32
N LYS A 354 -6.48 -18.38 5.75
CA LYS A 354 -7.15 -19.26 4.76
C LYS A 354 -6.22 -19.61 3.60
N CYS A 355 -5.51 -18.62 3.04
CA CYS A 355 -4.55 -18.87 1.96
C CYS A 355 -3.44 -19.83 2.37
N GLY A 356 -3.00 -19.77 3.64
CA GLY A 356 -2.06 -20.71 4.22
C GLY A 356 -2.57 -22.16 4.19
N PHE A 357 -3.78 -22.38 4.65
CA PHE A 357 -4.39 -23.70 4.71
C PHE A 357 -4.70 -24.29 3.33
N ILE A 358 -5.14 -23.47 2.37
CA ILE A 358 -5.55 -24.01 1.06
C ILE A 358 -4.41 -24.19 0.07
N ALA A 359 -3.25 -23.47 0.22
CA ALA A 359 -2.29 -23.46 -0.87
C ALA A 359 -0.83 -23.09 -0.52
N ASP A 360 -0.56 -22.36 0.57
CA ASP A 360 0.81 -21.94 0.94
C ASP A 360 1.08 -22.11 2.44
N PRO A 361 1.48 -23.31 2.90
CA PRO A 361 1.74 -23.57 4.32
C PRO A 361 2.80 -22.67 4.96
N ARG A 362 3.65 -22.00 4.15
CA ARG A 362 4.63 -21.04 4.67
C ARG A 362 3.98 -19.86 5.38
N ILE A 363 2.76 -19.48 4.97
CA ILE A 363 1.95 -18.46 5.67
C ILE A 363 1.71 -18.87 7.12
N LEU A 364 1.35 -20.14 7.35
CA LEU A 364 1.07 -20.68 8.69
C LEU A 364 2.35 -20.71 9.55
N GLU A 365 3.47 -21.15 8.98
CA GLU A 365 4.77 -21.15 9.67
C GLU A 365 5.19 -19.74 10.12
N ILE A 366 4.96 -18.73 9.28
CA ILE A 366 5.25 -17.32 9.61
C ILE A 366 4.37 -16.87 10.77
N ILE A 367 3.06 -17.19 10.74
CA ILE A 367 2.10 -16.82 11.77
C ILE A 367 2.48 -17.46 13.12
N GLU A 368 2.85 -18.73 13.11
CA GLU A 368 3.25 -19.49 14.30
C GLU A 368 4.57 -19.00 14.89
N SER A 369 5.49 -18.50 14.05
CA SER A 369 6.84 -18.09 14.50
C SER A 369 6.87 -16.74 15.19
N ASP A 370 6.10 -15.76 14.74
CA ASP A 370 6.06 -14.40 15.29
C ASP A 370 4.69 -13.72 15.11
N PRO A 371 3.68 -14.12 15.90
CA PRO A 371 2.34 -13.54 15.79
C PRO A 371 2.30 -12.04 16.11
N GLU A 372 3.22 -11.53 16.94
CA GLU A 372 3.23 -10.11 17.33
C GLU A 372 3.72 -9.21 16.20
N ALA A 373 4.73 -9.63 15.45
CA ALA A 373 5.26 -8.88 14.32
C ALA A 373 4.24 -8.68 13.19
N ILE A 374 3.20 -9.52 13.12
CA ILE A 374 2.11 -9.39 12.14
C ILE A 374 1.30 -8.12 12.37
N PHE A 375 1.17 -7.67 13.63
CA PHE A 375 0.41 -6.47 13.98
C PHE A 375 1.21 -5.16 13.86
N ASP A 376 2.48 -5.22 13.46
CA ASP A 376 3.24 -4.05 13.05
C ASP A 376 3.06 -3.81 11.54
N PRO A 377 2.28 -2.79 11.12
CA PRO A 377 2.07 -2.49 9.71
C PRO A 377 3.36 -2.14 8.95
N SER A 378 4.46 -1.87 9.67
CA SER A 378 5.76 -1.52 9.08
C SER A 378 6.67 -2.72 8.90
N SER A 379 6.33 -3.89 9.48
CA SER A 379 7.17 -5.09 9.44
C SER A 379 7.22 -5.72 8.04
N GLU A 380 8.35 -6.36 7.74
CA GLU A 380 8.47 -7.20 6.54
C GLU A 380 7.66 -8.50 6.66
N VAL A 381 7.30 -8.91 7.88
CA VAL A 381 6.45 -10.09 8.13
C VAL A 381 5.08 -9.92 7.51
N ILE A 382 4.39 -8.81 7.79
CA ILE A 382 3.06 -8.56 7.17
C ILE A 382 3.18 -8.33 5.66
N ALA A 383 4.26 -7.71 5.19
CA ALA A 383 4.50 -7.54 3.77
C ALA A 383 4.65 -8.88 3.04
N GLU A 384 5.39 -9.84 3.62
CA GLU A 384 5.52 -11.20 3.09
C GLU A 384 4.19 -11.96 3.12
N LEU A 385 3.41 -11.86 4.20
CA LEU A 385 2.09 -12.51 4.30
C LEU A 385 1.12 -12.00 3.23
N ILE A 386 1.09 -10.68 2.99
CA ILE A 386 0.27 -10.07 1.93
C ILE A 386 0.72 -10.55 0.55
N GLU A 387 2.02 -10.53 0.27
CA GLU A 387 2.58 -11.02 -0.99
C GLU A 387 2.18 -12.47 -1.27
N ARG A 388 2.37 -13.36 -0.29
CA ARG A 388 2.03 -14.78 -0.42
C ARG A 388 0.53 -14.99 -0.65
N SER A 389 -0.31 -14.29 0.10
CA SER A 389 -1.78 -14.37 -0.05
C SER A 389 -2.23 -13.91 -1.43
N ILE A 390 -1.69 -12.80 -1.93
CA ILE A 390 -1.95 -12.29 -3.28
C ILE A 390 -1.44 -13.29 -4.33
N ALA A 391 -0.26 -13.90 -4.14
CA ALA A 391 0.29 -14.89 -5.06
C ALA A 391 -0.59 -16.15 -5.14
N VAL A 392 -1.12 -16.64 -4.01
CA VAL A 392 -2.11 -17.73 -3.99
C VAL A 392 -3.33 -17.36 -4.81
N LYS A 393 -3.90 -16.18 -4.55
CA LYS A 393 -5.11 -15.75 -5.25
C LYS A 393 -4.87 -15.50 -6.73
N ALA A 394 -3.77 -14.83 -7.10
CA ALA A 394 -3.38 -14.59 -8.48
C ALA A 394 -3.24 -15.89 -9.27
N ARG A 395 -2.57 -16.90 -8.70
CA ARG A 395 -2.43 -18.23 -9.31
C ARG A 395 -3.79 -18.88 -9.55
N VAL A 396 -4.68 -18.87 -8.57
CA VAL A 396 -6.00 -19.49 -8.68
C VAL A 396 -6.88 -18.75 -9.70
N VAL A 397 -6.86 -17.43 -9.70
CA VAL A 397 -7.59 -16.59 -10.66
C VAL A 397 -7.08 -16.78 -12.08
N SER A 398 -5.75 -16.91 -12.27
CA SER A 398 -5.15 -17.16 -13.57
C SER A 398 -5.56 -18.51 -14.16
N MET A 399 -5.84 -19.50 -13.32
CA MET A 399 -6.35 -20.81 -13.78
C MET A 399 -7.85 -20.79 -14.08
N ASP A 400 -8.63 -19.94 -13.39
CA ASP A 400 -10.09 -19.94 -13.46
C ASP A 400 -10.68 -18.57 -13.11
N LEU A 401 -10.76 -17.68 -14.09
CA LEU A 401 -11.31 -16.33 -13.87
C LEU A 401 -12.81 -16.34 -13.52
N HIS A 402 -13.57 -17.30 -14.06
CA HIS A 402 -15.04 -17.32 -13.97
C HIS A 402 -15.63 -18.23 -12.89
N GLU A 403 -14.80 -18.78 -12.00
CA GLU A 403 -15.23 -19.63 -10.88
C GLU A 403 -16.02 -20.89 -11.35
N SER A 404 -15.48 -21.55 -12.34
CA SER A 404 -16.05 -22.80 -12.89
C SER A 404 -15.30 -24.08 -12.47
N GLY A 405 -14.21 -23.95 -11.71
CA GLY A 405 -13.32 -25.03 -11.30
C GLY A 405 -12.47 -24.69 -10.05
N PRO A 406 -11.13 -24.63 -10.16
CA PRO A 406 -10.25 -24.47 -9.00
C PRO A 406 -10.47 -23.22 -8.16
N ARG A 407 -11.10 -22.18 -8.71
CA ARG A 407 -11.42 -20.95 -7.96
C ARG A 407 -12.42 -21.21 -6.82
N GLU A 408 -13.22 -22.29 -6.88
CA GLU A 408 -14.05 -22.71 -5.76
C GLU A 408 -13.24 -22.94 -4.47
N PHE A 409 -11.97 -23.32 -4.56
CA PHE A 409 -11.12 -23.58 -3.39
C PHE A 409 -10.92 -22.32 -2.51
N LEU A 410 -11.01 -21.13 -3.08
CA LEU A 410 -11.03 -19.88 -2.33
C LEU A 410 -12.25 -19.77 -1.39
N ASN A 411 -13.28 -20.56 -1.62
CA ASN A 411 -14.46 -20.62 -0.75
C ASN A 411 -14.28 -21.57 0.46
N TYR A 412 -13.06 -21.98 0.81
CA TYR A 412 -12.79 -22.71 2.05
C TYR A 412 -13.31 -21.90 3.25
N GLY A 413 -14.16 -22.53 4.08
CA GLY A 413 -14.85 -21.88 5.19
C GLY A 413 -16.10 -21.04 4.82
N HIS A 414 -16.23 -20.61 3.56
CA HIS A 414 -17.26 -19.63 3.17
C HIS A 414 -18.70 -20.15 3.23
N THR A 415 -18.93 -21.45 3.13
CA THR A 415 -20.30 -22.00 3.19
C THR A 415 -20.97 -21.66 4.52
N LEU A 416 -20.25 -21.82 5.65
CA LEU A 416 -20.74 -21.42 6.96
C LEU A 416 -20.61 -19.90 7.17
N ALA A 417 -19.50 -19.30 6.74
CA ALA A 417 -19.27 -17.87 6.92
C ALA A 417 -20.39 -17.00 6.35
N HIS A 418 -20.82 -17.26 5.12
CA HIS A 418 -21.92 -16.52 4.49
C HIS A 418 -23.27 -16.72 5.23
N ALA A 419 -23.47 -17.88 5.84
CA ALA A 419 -24.68 -18.11 6.66
C ALA A 419 -24.64 -17.27 7.94
N ILE A 420 -23.48 -17.18 8.60
CA ILE A 420 -23.27 -16.31 9.76
C ILE A 420 -23.47 -14.86 9.37
N GLU A 421 -22.79 -14.35 8.33
CA GLU A 421 -22.95 -12.96 7.88
C GLU A 421 -24.41 -12.59 7.59
N LYS A 422 -25.16 -13.50 6.98
CA LYS A 422 -26.56 -13.24 6.64
C LYS A 422 -27.48 -13.20 7.87
N LEU A 423 -27.25 -14.07 8.88
CA LEU A 423 -28.01 -14.07 10.12
C LEU A 423 -27.69 -12.87 11.00
N GLU A 424 -26.43 -12.45 11.01
CA GLU A 424 -25.96 -11.26 11.73
C GLU A 424 -26.23 -9.95 10.96
N HIS A 425 -27.08 -9.97 9.95
CA HIS A 425 -27.41 -8.80 9.12
C HIS A 425 -26.18 -8.06 8.57
N PHE A 426 -25.08 -8.80 8.39
CA PHE A 426 -23.78 -8.31 7.94
C PHE A 426 -23.02 -7.39 8.91
N ASP A 427 -23.41 -7.36 10.17
CA ASP A 427 -22.65 -6.67 11.23
C ASP A 427 -21.40 -7.45 11.63
N PHE A 428 -21.38 -8.77 11.38
CA PHE A 428 -20.21 -9.62 11.60
C PHE A 428 -19.18 -9.42 10.48
N ARG A 429 -17.91 -9.26 10.84
CA ARG A 429 -16.86 -9.02 9.84
C ARG A 429 -16.59 -10.27 9.03
N HIS A 430 -16.44 -10.10 7.71
CA HIS A 430 -16.23 -11.21 6.76
C HIS A 430 -15.10 -12.18 7.20
N GLY A 431 -13.91 -11.68 7.50
CA GLY A 431 -12.77 -12.55 7.87
C GLY A 431 -12.94 -13.24 9.23
N GLU A 432 -13.73 -12.68 10.15
CA GLU A 432 -14.11 -13.36 11.39
C GLU A 432 -15.04 -14.53 11.11
N ALA A 433 -16.04 -14.33 10.25
CA ALA A 433 -16.92 -15.40 9.81
C ALA A 433 -16.16 -16.50 9.05
N VAL A 434 -15.21 -16.11 8.19
CA VAL A 434 -14.33 -17.03 7.47
C VAL A 434 -13.46 -17.85 8.41
N ALA A 435 -12.91 -17.25 9.48
CA ALA A 435 -12.13 -17.98 10.48
C ALA A 435 -12.95 -19.09 11.14
N ILE A 436 -14.17 -18.78 11.61
CA ILE A 436 -15.11 -19.78 12.16
C ILE A 436 -15.43 -20.86 11.12
N GLY A 437 -15.71 -20.45 9.90
CA GLY A 437 -16.04 -21.36 8.81
C GLY A 437 -14.90 -22.31 8.43
N CYS A 438 -13.65 -21.84 8.46
CA CYS A 438 -12.46 -22.66 8.20
C CYS A 438 -12.26 -23.69 9.32
N VAL A 439 -12.40 -23.30 10.59
CA VAL A 439 -12.32 -24.23 11.73
C VAL A 439 -13.44 -25.29 11.63
N PHE A 440 -14.66 -24.88 11.31
CA PHE A 440 -15.77 -25.81 11.09
C PHE A 440 -15.49 -26.79 9.94
N ALA A 441 -14.96 -26.31 8.81
CA ALA A 441 -14.60 -27.15 7.68
C ALA A 441 -13.46 -28.12 8.03
N ALA A 442 -12.52 -27.73 8.90
CA ALA A 442 -11.47 -28.62 9.41
C ALA A 442 -12.05 -29.75 10.27
N HIS A 443 -13.00 -29.46 11.17
CA HIS A 443 -13.71 -30.49 11.94
C HIS A 443 -14.51 -31.43 11.05
N LEU A 444 -15.21 -30.94 10.02
CA LEU A 444 -15.90 -31.77 9.03
C LEU A 444 -14.92 -32.69 8.27
N ALA A 445 -13.76 -32.16 7.87
CA ALA A 445 -12.72 -32.93 7.20
C ALA A 445 -12.16 -34.02 8.12
N HIS A 446 -11.95 -33.71 9.41
CA HIS A 446 -11.49 -34.69 10.40
C HIS A 446 -12.50 -35.81 10.61
N GLN A 447 -13.81 -35.51 10.74
CA GLN A 447 -14.85 -36.52 10.86
C GLN A 447 -14.90 -37.48 9.66
N ARG A 448 -14.46 -37.02 8.49
CA ARG A 448 -14.32 -37.85 7.28
C ARG A 448 -12.95 -38.55 7.15
N GLY A 449 -12.05 -38.37 8.12
CA GLY A 449 -10.71 -38.92 8.10
C GLY A 449 -9.74 -38.28 7.09
N LEU A 450 -10.07 -37.05 6.62
CA LEU A 450 -9.26 -36.31 5.65
C LEU A 450 -8.18 -35.45 6.34
N LEU A 451 -8.45 -34.97 7.55
CA LEU A 451 -7.51 -34.23 8.39
C LEU A 451 -7.24 -34.96 9.70
N SER A 452 -6.02 -34.83 10.23
CA SER A 452 -5.68 -35.30 11.56
C SER A 452 -6.26 -34.39 12.64
N GLU A 453 -6.33 -34.86 13.90
CA GLU A 453 -6.70 -34.03 15.05
C GLU A 453 -5.68 -32.90 15.28
N GLU A 454 -4.42 -33.09 14.93
CA GLU A 454 -3.37 -32.07 14.98
C GLU A 454 -3.64 -30.95 13.99
N ASP A 455 -4.06 -31.27 12.76
CA ASP A 455 -4.44 -30.27 11.76
C ASP A 455 -5.64 -29.43 12.22
N VAL A 456 -6.62 -30.02 12.87
CA VAL A 456 -7.77 -29.30 13.45
C VAL A 456 -7.29 -28.33 14.51
N ARG A 457 -6.46 -28.80 15.47
CA ARG A 457 -5.89 -27.94 16.52
C ARG A 457 -5.05 -26.80 15.92
N ARG A 458 -4.36 -27.03 14.82
CA ARG A 458 -3.60 -26.02 14.10
C ARG A 458 -4.54 -24.94 13.55
N HIS A 459 -5.67 -25.29 12.96
CA HIS A 459 -6.68 -24.31 12.52
C HIS A 459 -7.17 -23.45 13.68
N GLU A 460 -7.55 -24.06 14.80
CA GLU A 460 -8.01 -23.34 15.98
C GLU A 460 -6.93 -22.40 16.52
N HIS A 461 -5.69 -22.88 16.61
CA HIS A 461 -4.55 -22.11 17.10
C HIS A 461 -4.23 -20.90 16.20
N ASP A 462 -4.10 -21.10 14.89
CA ASP A 462 -3.62 -20.07 13.97
C ASP A 462 -4.60 -18.93 13.79
N PHE A 463 -5.91 -19.20 13.87
CA PHE A 463 -6.91 -18.14 13.92
C PHE A 463 -6.95 -17.46 15.31
N ALA A 464 -6.92 -18.23 16.40
CA ALA A 464 -7.03 -17.69 17.75
C ALA A 464 -5.83 -16.83 18.16
N CYS A 465 -4.59 -17.19 17.76
CA CYS A 465 -3.39 -16.41 18.09
C CYS A 465 -3.39 -15.01 17.44
N LEU A 466 -4.13 -14.84 16.35
CA LEU A 466 -4.37 -13.55 15.72
C LEU A 466 -5.59 -12.81 16.28
N GLY A 467 -6.26 -13.39 17.28
CA GLY A 467 -7.45 -12.80 17.92
C GLY A 467 -8.70 -12.91 17.07
N LEU A 468 -8.75 -13.87 16.12
CA LEU A 468 -9.93 -14.19 15.34
C LEU A 468 -10.79 -15.23 16.09
N PRO A 469 -12.14 -15.16 15.98
CA PRO A 469 -13.03 -16.13 16.62
C PRO A 469 -12.94 -17.49 15.92
N THR A 470 -13.00 -18.56 16.71
CA THR A 470 -13.00 -19.96 16.24
C THR A 470 -14.33 -20.66 16.49
N HIS A 471 -15.24 -20.02 17.22
CA HIS A 471 -16.54 -20.56 17.59
C HIS A 471 -17.65 -19.53 17.36
N TYR A 472 -18.86 -20.00 17.14
CA TYR A 472 -20.06 -19.19 16.97
C TYR A 472 -21.21 -19.74 17.82
N GLN A 473 -21.91 -18.85 18.56
CA GLN A 473 -22.94 -19.22 19.54
C GLN A 473 -24.24 -18.40 19.43
N ASP A 474 -24.30 -17.41 18.52
CA ASP A 474 -25.40 -16.44 18.51
C ASP A 474 -26.64 -16.99 17.82
N ALA A 475 -26.52 -17.91 16.86
CA ALA A 475 -27.65 -18.61 16.24
C ALA A 475 -27.52 -20.14 16.35
N SER A 476 -28.63 -20.84 16.15
CA SER A 476 -28.64 -22.30 16.16
C SER A 476 -28.09 -22.89 14.85
N ILE A 477 -27.58 -24.14 14.90
CA ILE A 477 -27.14 -24.83 13.70
C ILE A 477 -28.29 -25.02 12.69
N GLU A 478 -29.52 -25.15 13.15
CA GLU A 478 -30.70 -25.26 12.27
C GLU A 478 -30.96 -23.95 11.51
N ASP A 479 -30.80 -22.78 12.17
CA ASP A 479 -30.90 -21.49 11.50
C ASP A 479 -29.81 -21.33 10.42
N LEU A 480 -28.58 -21.70 10.77
CA LEU A 480 -27.45 -21.69 9.82
C LEU A 480 -27.66 -22.64 8.64
N LEU A 481 -28.15 -23.87 8.90
CA LEU A 481 -28.49 -24.85 7.87
C LEU A 481 -29.57 -24.33 6.92
N ASN A 482 -30.62 -23.71 7.46
CA ASN A 482 -31.71 -23.13 6.66
C ASN A 482 -31.15 -22.06 5.69
N VAL A 483 -30.23 -21.24 6.17
CA VAL A 483 -29.56 -20.23 5.33
C VAL A 483 -28.71 -20.89 4.28
N MET A 484 -27.86 -21.86 4.65
CA MET A 484 -26.99 -22.58 3.72
C MET A 484 -27.77 -23.28 2.61
N LEU A 485 -28.91 -23.95 2.98
CA LEU A 485 -29.77 -24.65 2.03
C LEU A 485 -30.56 -23.70 1.11
N SER A 486 -30.79 -22.46 1.53
CA SER A 486 -31.45 -21.43 0.71
C SER A 486 -30.55 -20.84 -0.39
N ASP A 487 -29.24 -21.10 -0.36
CA ASP A 487 -28.30 -20.62 -1.38
C ASP A 487 -28.55 -21.34 -2.72
N LYS A 488 -28.53 -20.56 -3.82
CA LYS A 488 -28.75 -21.07 -5.19
C LYS A 488 -27.74 -22.14 -5.66
N LYS A 489 -26.65 -22.32 -4.94
CA LYS A 489 -25.64 -23.35 -5.21
C LYS A 489 -26.06 -24.75 -4.75
N VAL A 490 -27.13 -24.87 -3.97
CA VAL A 490 -27.65 -26.15 -3.49
C VAL A 490 -28.45 -26.84 -4.60
N ARG A 491 -27.94 -27.98 -5.11
CA ARG A 491 -28.67 -28.86 -6.03
C ARG A 491 -29.20 -30.08 -5.27
N ALA A 492 -30.50 -30.28 -5.28
CA ALA A 492 -31.14 -31.45 -4.68
C ALA A 492 -30.94 -31.63 -3.14
N GLY A 493 -30.79 -30.52 -2.39
CA GLY A 493 -30.62 -30.60 -0.92
C GLY A 493 -29.24 -31.04 -0.42
N VAL A 494 -28.24 -31.09 -1.31
CA VAL A 494 -26.88 -31.44 -0.95
C VAL A 494 -26.03 -30.19 -0.92
N LEU A 495 -25.41 -29.91 0.24
CA LEU A 495 -24.48 -28.82 0.42
C LEU A 495 -23.13 -29.19 -0.22
N ARG A 496 -22.43 -28.19 -0.72
CA ARG A 496 -21.05 -28.33 -1.21
C ARG A 496 -20.13 -27.56 -0.29
N PHE A 497 -19.16 -28.28 0.29
CA PHE A 497 -18.10 -27.66 1.09
C PHE A 497 -16.75 -27.87 0.42
N VAL A 498 -15.93 -26.84 0.47
CA VAL A 498 -14.49 -27.03 0.26
C VAL A 498 -13.93 -27.59 1.56
N LEU A 499 -13.33 -28.75 1.51
CA LEU A 499 -12.62 -29.40 2.61
C LEU A 499 -11.16 -29.60 2.23
N LEU A 500 -10.31 -29.92 3.20
CA LEU A 500 -8.91 -30.26 2.97
C LEU A 500 -8.70 -31.76 3.14
N ASP A 501 -8.04 -32.38 2.16
CA ASP A 501 -7.49 -33.75 2.25
C ASP A 501 -5.98 -33.65 2.53
N GLY A 502 -5.63 -33.25 3.77
CA GLY A 502 -4.32 -32.74 4.15
C GLY A 502 -4.16 -31.23 3.87
N ILE A 503 -3.26 -30.57 4.61
CA ILE A 503 -2.95 -29.15 4.43
C ILE A 503 -2.50 -28.86 2.99
N ALA A 504 -2.96 -27.75 2.41
CA ALA A 504 -2.73 -27.32 1.03
C ALA A 504 -3.28 -28.26 -0.07
N ASN A 505 -4.21 -29.14 0.27
CA ASN A 505 -4.86 -30.04 -0.69
C ASN A 505 -6.39 -29.90 -0.62
N PRO A 506 -6.98 -28.79 -1.15
CA PRO A 506 -8.40 -28.54 -1.11
C PRO A 506 -9.19 -29.39 -2.11
N ALA A 507 -10.36 -29.86 -1.70
CA ALA A 507 -11.33 -30.58 -2.53
C ALA A 507 -12.75 -30.13 -2.24
N THR A 508 -13.59 -29.98 -3.27
CA THR A 508 -15.01 -29.67 -3.09
C THR A 508 -15.81 -30.96 -2.96
N LEU A 509 -16.42 -31.18 -1.81
CA LEU A 509 -17.13 -32.42 -1.48
C LEU A 509 -18.60 -32.16 -1.13
N PRO A 510 -19.51 -33.12 -1.46
CA PRO A 510 -20.89 -33.06 -1.02
C PRO A 510 -20.97 -33.39 0.49
N ILE A 511 -21.73 -32.59 1.23
CA ILE A 511 -21.97 -32.74 2.68
C ILE A 511 -23.46 -32.78 2.92
N THR A 512 -23.91 -33.72 3.73
CA THR A 512 -25.32 -33.84 4.13
C THR A 512 -25.62 -32.93 5.32
N PRO A 513 -26.89 -32.50 5.50
CA PRO A 513 -27.29 -31.75 6.69
C PRO A 513 -27.00 -32.51 8.01
N ASP A 514 -27.05 -33.85 8.01
CA ASP A 514 -26.77 -34.64 9.21
C ASP A 514 -25.31 -34.62 9.60
N GLU A 515 -24.39 -34.60 8.62
CA GLU A 515 -22.94 -34.40 8.87
C GLU A 515 -22.65 -33.01 9.45
N VAL A 516 -23.34 -31.98 8.95
CA VAL A 516 -23.21 -30.61 9.49
C VAL A 516 -23.68 -30.56 10.95
N ARG A 517 -24.82 -31.20 11.28
CA ARG A 517 -25.34 -31.30 12.66
C ARG A 517 -24.38 -32.04 13.58
N ALA A 518 -23.88 -33.18 13.13
CA ALA A 518 -22.93 -33.98 13.90
C ALA A 518 -21.63 -33.21 14.18
N CYS A 519 -21.14 -32.44 13.21
CA CYS A 519 -20.00 -31.58 13.37
C CYS A 519 -20.26 -30.45 14.38
N ALA A 520 -21.39 -29.75 14.23
CA ALA A 520 -21.80 -28.70 15.15
C ALA A 520 -21.97 -29.18 16.59
N ASP A 521 -22.55 -30.36 16.78
CA ASP A 521 -22.70 -31.01 18.10
C ASP A 521 -21.32 -31.31 18.72
N SER A 522 -20.35 -31.82 17.94
CA SER A 522 -18.98 -32.08 18.39
C SER A 522 -18.22 -30.82 18.79
N MET A 523 -18.50 -29.70 18.15
CA MET A 523 -17.95 -28.38 18.46
C MET A 523 -18.72 -27.65 19.56
N GLY A 524 -19.80 -28.23 20.11
CA GLY A 524 -20.63 -27.58 21.13
C GLY A 524 -21.37 -26.34 20.64
N MET A 525 -21.70 -26.27 19.36
CA MET A 525 -22.50 -25.19 18.80
C MET A 525 -23.96 -25.27 19.30
N LYS A 526 -24.65 -24.14 19.33
CA LYS A 526 -26.06 -24.06 19.77
C LYS A 526 -26.96 -24.87 18.83
N ARG A 527 -27.83 -25.70 19.40
CA ARG A 527 -28.85 -26.48 18.68
C ARG A 527 -30.06 -25.66 18.28
#